data_f38b1400ead6eb4412890c8f91281b8e
#
_entry.id   f38b1400ead6eb4412890c8f91281b8e
#
_cell.length_a   1.000
_cell.length_b   1.000
_cell.length_c   1.000
_cell.angle_alpha   90.00
_cell.angle_beta   90.00
_cell.angle_gamma   90.00
#
_symmetry.space_group_name_H-M   'P 1'
#
loop_
_entity.id
_entity.type
_entity.pdbx_description
1 polymer ?
#
loop_
_entity_poly.entity_id
_entity_poly.type
_entity_poly.pdbx_seq_one_letter_code
_entity_poly.pdbx_strand_id
1 'polypeptide(L)'
;MQIIFIHHSCFLVELDDKVLIFDYFDGDKVEGMHFTGKLPSYEPDTKIYMFASHSHKDHYDMDILRLADKYPNIHYIFSKDIRISPHFLSKHGIDPAVRDRVTFVSPDNTYHVDDLDIMTLRSTDAGVAFYVASNGVSLFHAGDLNDWEWDGAGDLINGRVRRAFRHEIKKLSEKPINVAFFPMDPKLMEYQFKGFDFFLQNTSAEFVFPMHM
;
A
#
# COMPACT_ATOMS: atom_id res chain seq x y z
N MET A 1 12.40 12.14 -9.11
CA MET A 1 11.28 11.51 -8.34
C MET A 1 10.29 12.58 -7.93
N GLN A 2 8.98 12.35 -8.14
CA GLN A 2 7.88 13.21 -7.66
C GLN A 2 6.92 12.36 -6.84
N ILE A 3 6.37 12.91 -5.75
CA ILE A 3 5.39 12.23 -4.89
C ILE A 3 4.10 13.02 -4.94
N ILE A 4 3.00 12.33 -5.21
CA ILE A 4 1.66 12.92 -5.29
C ILE A 4 0.75 12.20 -4.29
N PHE A 5 0.21 12.94 -3.34
CA PHE A 5 -0.84 12.45 -2.45
C PHE A 5 -2.18 12.54 -3.18
N ILE A 6 -2.89 11.44 -3.28
CA ILE A 6 -4.22 11.41 -3.91
C ILE A 6 -5.30 11.52 -2.83
N HIS A 7 -5.30 10.60 -1.87
CA HIS A 7 -6.23 10.61 -0.75
C HIS A 7 -5.84 9.49 0.25
N HIS A 8 -6.31 9.57 1.47
CA HIS A 8 -6.23 8.53 2.51
C HIS A 8 -4.86 7.85 2.60
N SER A 9 -4.73 6.61 2.10
CA SER A 9 -3.46 5.88 2.00
C SER A 9 -2.93 5.82 0.56
N CYS A 10 -3.58 6.51 -0.39
CA CYS A 10 -3.18 6.49 -1.77
C CYS A 10 -2.09 7.52 -2.08
N PHE A 11 -0.91 7.03 -2.36
CA PHE A 11 0.21 7.80 -2.87
C PHE A 11 0.67 7.29 -4.22
N LEU A 12 1.14 8.23 -5.03
CA LEU A 12 1.72 7.98 -6.33
C LEU A 12 3.15 8.50 -6.32
N VAL A 13 4.07 7.68 -6.80
CA VAL A 13 5.50 8.02 -6.92
C VAL A 13 5.90 7.92 -8.39
N GLU A 14 6.21 9.05 -8.98
CA GLU A 14 6.78 9.12 -10.33
C GLU A 14 8.30 9.01 -10.24
N LEU A 15 8.84 7.99 -10.86
CA LEU A 15 10.27 7.83 -11.15
C LEU A 15 10.53 8.21 -12.62
N ASP A 16 11.79 8.27 -13.03
CA ASP A 16 12.14 8.74 -14.37
C ASP A 16 11.56 7.87 -15.50
N ASP A 17 11.30 6.58 -15.24
CA ASP A 17 10.90 5.59 -16.25
C ASP A 17 9.62 4.83 -15.90
N LYS A 18 9.01 5.10 -14.73
CA LYS A 18 7.83 4.38 -14.25
C LYS A 18 7.04 5.15 -13.20
N VAL A 19 5.83 4.69 -12.96
CA VAL A 19 4.93 5.21 -11.93
C VAL A 19 4.52 4.08 -10.99
N LEU A 20 4.68 4.29 -9.68
CA LEU A 20 4.19 3.39 -8.64
C LEU A 20 2.98 4.03 -7.97
N ILE A 21 1.88 3.31 -7.86
CA ILE A 21 0.62 3.78 -7.26
C ILE A 21 0.25 2.82 -6.15
N PHE A 22 0.06 3.33 -4.94
CA PHE A 22 -0.25 2.54 -3.76
C PHE A 22 -1.69 2.80 -3.30
N ASP A 23 -2.42 1.72 -3.00
CA ASP A 23 -3.71 1.70 -2.31
C ASP A 23 -4.74 2.69 -2.88
N TYR A 24 -4.92 2.65 -4.22
CA TYR A 24 -5.91 3.48 -4.89
C TYR A 24 -7.32 2.87 -4.83
N PHE A 25 -8.27 3.69 -4.47
CA PHE A 25 -9.70 3.42 -4.57
C PHE A 25 -10.45 4.69 -5.02
N ASP A 26 -11.67 4.51 -5.52
CA ASP A 26 -12.55 5.64 -5.82
C ASP A 26 -13.26 6.09 -4.54
N GLY A 27 -12.90 7.26 -4.01
CA GLY A 27 -13.43 7.79 -2.75
C GLY A 27 -14.94 8.00 -2.78
N ASP A 28 -15.54 8.25 -3.93
CA ASP A 28 -16.99 8.42 -4.07
C ASP A 28 -17.77 7.11 -3.80
N LYS A 29 -17.08 5.97 -3.80
CA LYS A 29 -17.64 4.64 -3.51
C LYS A 29 -17.57 4.26 -2.03
N VAL A 30 -16.89 5.02 -1.20
CA VAL A 30 -16.73 4.75 0.22
C VAL A 30 -17.51 5.79 1.02
N GLU A 31 -18.54 5.32 1.76
CA GLU A 31 -19.41 6.19 2.53
C GLU A 31 -18.62 7.02 3.55
N GLY A 32 -18.87 8.33 3.57
CA GLY A 32 -18.22 9.27 4.48
C GLY A 32 -16.83 9.74 4.03
N MET A 33 -16.34 9.28 2.88
CA MET A 33 -15.09 9.75 2.30
C MET A 33 -15.36 10.67 1.09
N HIS A 34 -14.78 11.85 1.12
CA HIS A 34 -14.87 12.84 0.03
C HIS A 34 -13.48 13.36 -0.29
N PHE A 35 -12.93 12.92 -1.41
CA PHE A 35 -11.59 13.30 -1.84
C PHE A 35 -11.62 14.11 -3.14
N THR A 36 -10.71 15.06 -3.25
CA THR A 36 -10.53 15.88 -4.46
C THR A 36 -9.38 15.40 -5.34
N GLY A 37 -8.53 14.54 -4.82
CA GLY A 37 -7.41 13.97 -5.55
C GLY A 37 -7.88 13.04 -6.67
N LYS A 38 -7.19 13.11 -7.82
CA LYS A 38 -7.47 12.27 -8.99
C LYS A 38 -6.18 11.66 -9.51
N LEU A 39 -6.25 10.44 -10.04
CA LEU A 39 -5.12 9.86 -10.76
C LEU A 39 -4.79 10.73 -11.98
N PRO A 40 -3.53 11.15 -12.14
CA PRO A 40 -3.08 11.78 -13.36
C PRO A 40 -3.28 10.86 -14.58
N SER A 41 -3.36 11.48 -15.75
CA SER A 41 -3.32 10.73 -17.02
C SER A 41 -1.90 10.65 -17.51
N TYR A 42 -1.49 9.47 -17.94
CA TYR A 42 -0.19 9.18 -18.51
C TYR A 42 -0.30 8.81 -19.99
N GLU A 43 0.85 8.80 -20.68
CA GLU A 43 0.92 8.25 -22.03
C GLU A 43 0.66 6.72 -21.98
N PRO A 44 0.06 6.14 -23.03
CA PRO A 44 -0.32 4.72 -23.01
C PRO A 44 0.83 3.75 -22.79
N ASP A 45 2.06 4.10 -23.18
CA ASP A 45 3.27 3.29 -23.05
C ASP A 45 3.95 3.40 -21.69
N THR A 46 3.47 4.27 -20.80
CA THR A 46 4.00 4.43 -19.45
C THR A 46 3.93 3.11 -18.68
N LYS A 47 5.05 2.75 -18.04
CA LYS A 47 5.09 1.61 -17.10
C LYS A 47 4.43 2.02 -15.78
N ILE A 48 3.35 1.36 -15.42
CA ILE A 48 2.61 1.63 -14.19
C ILE A 48 2.60 0.37 -13.32
N TYR A 49 2.99 0.51 -12.07
CA TYR A 49 2.90 -0.54 -11.06
C TYR A 49 1.89 -0.15 -10.00
N MET A 50 0.83 -0.94 -9.88
CA MET A 50 -0.29 -0.66 -9.00
C MET A 50 -0.30 -1.64 -7.84
N PHE A 51 -0.07 -1.12 -6.63
CA PHE A 51 0.02 -1.89 -5.40
C PHE A 51 -1.30 -1.79 -4.63
N ALA A 52 -1.75 -2.91 -4.08
CA ALA A 52 -2.84 -2.91 -3.11
C ALA A 52 -2.44 -3.77 -1.91
N SER A 53 -2.37 -3.13 -0.74
CA SER A 53 -1.90 -3.74 0.50
C SER A 53 -2.86 -4.80 1.04
N HIS A 54 -4.17 -4.60 0.85
CA HIS A 54 -5.22 -5.53 1.26
C HIS A 54 -6.57 -5.20 0.60
N SER A 55 -7.59 -6.00 0.92
CA SER A 55 -8.89 -5.98 0.22
C SER A 55 -9.93 -5.01 0.80
N HIS A 56 -9.62 -4.21 1.83
CA HIS A 56 -10.56 -3.21 2.35
C HIS A 56 -10.86 -2.14 1.31
N LYS A 57 -12.07 -1.58 1.36
CA LYS A 57 -12.59 -0.65 0.34
C LYS A 57 -11.88 0.70 0.28
N ASP A 58 -11.19 1.06 1.33
CA ASP A 58 -10.38 2.27 1.47
C ASP A 58 -8.91 2.06 1.08
N HIS A 59 -8.57 0.85 0.57
CA HIS A 59 -7.24 0.52 0.03
C HIS A 59 -7.28 -0.16 -1.35
N TYR A 60 -8.46 -0.64 -1.76
CA TYR A 60 -8.61 -1.36 -3.03
C TYR A 60 -9.97 -1.14 -3.67
N ASP A 61 -9.96 -0.79 -4.93
CA ASP A 61 -11.13 -0.77 -5.80
C ASP A 61 -10.87 -1.65 -7.04
N MET A 62 -11.78 -2.57 -7.30
CA MET A 62 -11.67 -3.48 -8.44
C MET A 62 -11.61 -2.75 -9.79
N ASP A 63 -12.21 -1.57 -9.90
CA ASP A 63 -12.24 -0.81 -11.17
C ASP A 63 -10.84 -0.35 -11.62
N ILE A 64 -9.82 -0.38 -10.74
CA ILE A 64 -8.43 -0.16 -11.14
C ILE A 64 -7.96 -1.15 -12.21
N LEU A 65 -8.54 -2.36 -12.25
CA LEU A 65 -8.21 -3.37 -13.27
C LEU A 65 -8.62 -2.96 -14.69
N ARG A 66 -9.59 -2.04 -14.84
CA ARG A 66 -9.98 -1.47 -16.14
C ARG A 66 -8.92 -0.55 -16.73
N LEU A 67 -7.97 -0.09 -15.92
CA LEU A 67 -6.85 0.71 -16.41
C LEU A 67 -5.95 -0.08 -17.37
N ALA A 68 -6.01 -1.40 -17.34
CA ALA A 68 -5.31 -2.27 -18.28
C ALA A 68 -5.74 -2.06 -19.74
N ASP A 69 -6.96 -1.57 -19.97
CA ASP A 69 -7.47 -1.25 -21.32
C ASP A 69 -6.76 0.00 -21.90
N LYS A 70 -6.39 0.94 -21.01
CA LYS A 70 -5.71 2.18 -21.39
C LYS A 70 -4.19 2.07 -21.35
N TYR A 71 -3.65 1.30 -20.40
CA TYR A 71 -2.22 1.19 -20.13
C TYR A 71 -1.75 -0.25 -20.34
N PRO A 72 -1.29 -0.63 -21.54
CA PRO A 72 -0.85 -2.00 -21.83
C PRO A 72 0.36 -2.44 -20.99
N ASN A 73 1.17 -1.50 -20.47
CA ASN A 73 2.34 -1.78 -19.64
C ASN A 73 2.04 -1.69 -18.12
N ILE A 74 0.75 -1.73 -17.73
CA ILE A 74 0.38 -1.77 -16.32
C ILE A 74 0.60 -3.17 -15.73
N HIS A 75 1.19 -3.22 -14.52
CA HIS A 75 1.33 -4.41 -13.70
C HIS A 75 0.72 -4.18 -12.31
N TYR A 76 0.10 -5.21 -11.76
CA TYR A 76 -0.56 -5.13 -10.45
C TYR A 76 0.17 -6.01 -9.44
N ILE A 77 0.42 -5.49 -8.24
CA ILE A 77 1.04 -6.20 -7.13
C ILE A 77 0.04 -6.18 -5.97
N PHE A 78 -0.69 -7.27 -5.80
CA PHE A 78 -1.80 -7.36 -4.86
C PHE A 78 -1.51 -8.34 -3.72
N SER A 79 -1.89 -7.95 -2.52
CA SER A 79 -1.93 -8.91 -1.42
C SER A 79 -2.89 -10.07 -1.73
N LYS A 80 -2.54 -11.25 -1.24
CA LYS A 80 -3.26 -12.52 -1.50
C LYS A 80 -4.69 -12.55 -0.96
N ASP A 81 -5.05 -11.68 -0.04
CA ASP A 81 -6.42 -11.55 0.46
C ASP A 81 -7.35 -10.91 -0.60
N ILE A 82 -6.81 -10.17 -1.57
CA ILE A 82 -7.53 -9.67 -2.74
C ILE A 82 -7.79 -10.84 -3.69
N ARG A 83 -9.06 -11.25 -3.78
CA ARG A 83 -9.45 -12.43 -4.57
C ARG A 83 -10.12 -12.01 -5.86
N ILE A 84 -9.42 -12.21 -6.97
CA ILE A 84 -9.95 -12.02 -8.33
C ILE A 84 -9.88 -13.35 -9.06
N SER A 85 -11.05 -13.95 -9.37
CA SER A 85 -11.14 -15.12 -10.23
C SER A 85 -11.54 -14.71 -11.64
N PRO A 86 -11.21 -15.49 -12.69
CA PRO A 86 -11.67 -15.20 -14.06
C PRO A 86 -13.20 -15.04 -14.16
N HIS A 87 -13.95 -15.89 -13.46
CA HIS A 87 -15.41 -15.81 -13.40
C HIS A 87 -15.89 -14.50 -12.75
N PHE A 88 -15.25 -14.10 -11.65
CA PHE A 88 -15.57 -12.84 -10.98
C PHE A 88 -15.32 -11.62 -11.88
N LEU A 89 -14.18 -11.59 -12.58
CA LEU A 89 -13.83 -10.52 -13.52
C LEU A 89 -14.85 -10.43 -14.66
N SER A 90 -15.15 -11.55 -15.34
CA SER A 90 -16.14 -11.60 -16.41
C SER A 90 -17.53 -11.12 -15.97
N LYS A 91 -17.97 -11.49 -14.75
CA LYS A 91 -19.24 -11.05 -14.19
C LYS A 91 -19.32 -9.52 -14.03
N HIS A 92 -18.18 -8.87 -13.82
CA HIS A 92 -18.08 -7.41 -13.66
C HIS A 92 -17.67 -6.69 -14.96
N GLY A 93 -17.64 -7.41 -16.10
CA GLY A 93 -17.29 -6.84 -17.39
C GLY A 93 -15.82 -6.41 -17.49
N ILE A 94 -14.93 -7.10 -16.79
CA ILE A 94 -13.48 -6.92 -16.88
C ILE A 94 -12.90 -8.13 -17.61
N ASP A 95 -11.97 -7.88 -18.53
CA ASP A 95 -11.29 -8.97 -19.25
C ASP A 95 -10.53 -9.86 -18.27
N PRO A 96 -10.83 -11.16 -18.18
CA PRO A 96 -10.11 -12.09 -17.31
C PRO A 96 -8.60 -12.17 -17.59
N ALA A 97 -8.15 -11.85 -18.79
CA ALA A 97 -6.73 -11.83 -19.15
C ALA A 97 -5.92 -10.79 -18.32
N VAL A 98 -6.58 -9.78 -17.73
CA VAL A 98 -5.92 -8.83 -16.84
C VAL A 98 -5.24 -9.54 -15.65
N ARG A 99 -5.73 -10.71 -15.25
CA ARG A 99 -5.16 -11.49 -14.15
C ARG A 99 -3.72 -11.95 -14.42
N ASP A 100 -3.34 -12.10 -15.69
CA ASP A 100 -1.97 -12.47 -16.08
C ASP A 100 -0.96 -11.35 -15.81
N ARG A 101 -1.46 -10.13 -15.57
CA ARG A 101 -0.67 -8.95 -15.16
C ARG A 101 -0.62 -8.75 -13.64
N VAL A 102 -1.13 -9.70 -12.86
CA VAL A 102 -1.20 -9.58 -11.40
C VAL A 102 -0.20 -10.52 -10.73
N THR A 103 0.69 -9.95 -9.95
CA THR A 103 1.52 -10.68 -8.98
C THR A 103 0.85 -10.65 -7.62
N PHE A 104 0.44 -11.83 -7.12
CA PHE A 104 -0.09 -11.95 -5.77
C PHE A 104 1.04 -12.15 -4.76
N VAL A 105 1.03 -11.33 -3.71
CA VAL A 105 2.06 -11.35 -2.69
C VAL A 105 1.51 -11.79 -1.33
N SER A 106 2.34 -12.46 -0.54
CA SER A 106 2.04 -12.89 0.83
C SER A 106 2.99 -12.22 1.80
N PRO A 107 2.62 -12.05 3.08
CA PRO A 107 3.54 -11.52 4.10
C PRO A 107 4.85 -12.32 4.19
N ASP A 108 5.92 -11.66 4.63
CA ASP A 108 7.22 -12.26 4.93
C ASP A 108 7.91 -12.92 3.71
N ASN A 109 7.73 -12.34 2.53
CA ASN A 109 8.34 -12.83 1.29
C ASN A 109 9.05 -11.72 0.52
N THR A 110 9.87 -12.14 -0.43
CA THR A 110 10.50 -11.25 -1.42
C THR A 110 10.06 -11.64 -2.82
N TYR A 111 9.86 -10.65 -3.67
CA TYR A 111 9.45 -10.80 -5.06
C TYR A 111 10.29 -9.91 -5.94
N HIS A 112 10.45 -10.33 -7.19
CA HIS A 112 11.10 -9.52 -8.22
C HIS A 112 10.11 -9.37 -9.39
N VAL A 113 9.78 -8.13 -9.72
CA VAL A 113 8.84 -7.80 -10.81
C VAL A 113 9.51 -6.75 -11.67
N ASP A 114 9.91 -7.14 -12.88
CA ASP A 114 10.78 -6.36 -13.76
C ASP A 114 12.06 -5.91 -13.02
N ASP A 115 12.23 -4.62 -12.75
CA ASP A 115 13.35 -4.07 -11.99
C ASP A 115 12.97 -3.64 -10.55
N LEU A 116 11.81 -4.07 -10.08
CA LEU A 116 11.37 -3.84 -8.71
C LEU A 116 11.76 -5.02 -7.81
N ASP A 117 12.53 -4.74 -6.77
CA ASP A 117 12.75 -5.66 -5.65
C ASP A 117 11.73 -5.33 -4.56
N ILE A 118 10.85 -6.26 -4.28
CA ILE A 118 9.73 -6.07 -3.35
C ILE A 118 9.89 -7.01 -2.16
N MET A 119 9.93 -6.46 -0.96
CA MET A 119 9.83 -7.22 0.28
C MET A 119 8.50 -6.88 0.95
N THR A 120 7.78 -7.89 1.40
CA THR A 120 6.50 -7.72 2.09
C THR A 120 6.64 -8.02 3.57
N LEU A 121 6.03 -7.18 4.39
CA LEU A 121 5.90 -7.37 5.83
C LEU A 121 4.46 -7.75 6.16
N ARG A 122 4.25 -8.37 7.31
CA ARG A 122 2.91 -8.72 7.80
C ARG A 122 2.22 -7.49 8.38
N SER A 123 1.04 -7.16 7.89
CA SER A 123 0.21 -6.13 8.52
C SER A 123 -0.29 -6.58 9.90
N THR A 124 -0.57 -5.64 10.78
CA THR A 124 -1.23 -5.85 12.08
C THR A 124 -2.75 -5.78 12.00
N ASP A 125 -3.28 -5.44 10.82
CA ASP A 125 -4.69 -5.58 10.48
C ASP A 125 -4.83 -6.62 9.34
N ALA A 126 -4.91 -6.20 8.08
CA ALA A 126 -5.06 -7.09 6.94
C ALA A 126 -3.91 -6.95 5.95
N GLY A 127 -3.63 -8.01 5.17
CA GLY A 127 -2.71 -8.01 4.04
C GLY A 127 -1.25 -7.79 4.40
N VAL A 128 -0.59 -6.87 3.68
CA VAL A 128 0.86 -6.66 3.73
C VAL A 128 1.24 -5.18 3.77
N ALA A 129 2.43 -4.87 4.32
CA ALA A 129 3.16 -3.66 4.01
C ALA A 129 4.19 -3.95 2.90
N PHE A 130 4.54 -2.93 2.12
CA PHE A 130 5.48 -3.03 1.00
C PHE A 130 6.76 -2.25 1.28
N TYR A 131 7.90 -2.90 1.14
CA TYR A 131 9.18 -2.26 0.91
C TYR A 131 9.55 -2.51 -0.55
N VAL A 132 9.76 -1.46 -1.32
CA VAL A 132 10.04 -1.52 -2.76
C VAL A 132 11.34 -0.80 -3.05
N ALA A 133 12.27 -1.47 -3.71
CA ALA A 133 13.52 -0.87 -4.17
C ALA A 133 13.63 -0.98 -5.70
N SER A 134 14.04 0.10 -6.35
CA SER A 134 14.27 0.17 -7.79
C SER A 134 15.25 1.32 -8.11
N ASN A 135 16.26 1.07 -8.93
CA ASN A 135 17.18 2.09 -9.45
C ASN A 135 17.81 2.99 -8.37
N GLY A 136 18.12 2.43 -7.19
CA GLY A 136 18.72 3.16 -6.07
C GLY A 136 17.73 3.97 -5.24
N VAL A 137 16.43 3.91 -5.54
CA VAL A 137 15.35 4.49 -4.73
C VAL A 137 14.68 3.38 -3.93
N SER A 138 14.40 3.63 -2.66
CA SER A 138 13.70 2.71 -1.77
C SER A 138 12.49 3.38 -1.10
N LEU A 139 11.36 2.71 -1.20
CA LEU A 139 10.06 3.17 -0.72
C LEU A 139 9.50 2.19 0.31
N PHE A 140 8.82 2.70 1.30
CA PHE A 140 8.05 1.90 2.24
C PHE A 140 6.60 2.40 2.30
N HIS A 141 5.64 1.50 2.03
CA HIS A 141 4.22 1.78 2.22
C HIS A 141 3.66 0.80 3.24
N ALA A 142 3.26 1.33 4.39
CA ALA A 142 2.88 0.50 5.53
C ALA A 142 1.55 -0.25 5.33
N GLY A 143 0.69 0.17 4.37
CA GLY A 143 -0.70 -0.29 4.39
C GLY A 143 -1.27 -0.05 5.78
N ASP A 144 -1.92 -1.06 6.37
CA ASP A 144 -2.43 -0.99 7.75
C ASP A 144 -1.50 -1.63 8.79
N LEU A 145 -0.21 -1.65 8.51
CA LEU A 145 0.79 -2.02 9.53
C LEU A 145 1.01 -0.87 10.50
N ASN A 146 0.38 -0.93 11.69
CA ASN A 146 0.48 0.09 12.72
C ASN A 146 0.37 -0.51 14.13
N ASP A 147 0.74 0.26 15.17
CA ASP A 147 0.44 -0.05 16.57
C ASP A 147 -1.02 0.38 16.88
N TRP A 148 -1.98 -0.41 16.39
CA TRP A 148 -3.40 -0.16 16.58
C TRP A 148 -3.78 -0.34 18.06
N GLU A 149 -3.67 0.71 18.84
CA GLU A 149 -4.08 0.73 20.25
C GLU A 149 -5.44 1.42 20.39
N TRP A 150 -6.43 0.69 20.92
CA TRP A 150 -7.78 1.18 21.07
C TRP A 150 -8.19 1.20 22.54
N ASP A 151 -8.84 2.30 22.97
CA ASP A 151 -9.50 2.33 24.25
C ASP A 151 -10.54 1.19 24.35
N GLY A 152 -10.55 0.51 25.50
CA GLY A 152 -11.50 -0.57 25.74
C GLY A 152 -11.11 -1.93 25.15
N ALA A 153 -10.10 -2.04 24.28
CA ALA A 153 -9.63 -3.34 23.78
C ALA A 153 -8.88 -4.15 24.87
N GLY A 154 -8.35 -3.50 25.89
CA GLY A 154 -7.63 -4.09 27.01
C GLY A 154 -6.16 -4.42 26.70
N ASP A 155 -5.36 -4.48 27.78
CA ASP A 155 -3.90 -4.60 27.69
C ASP A 155 -3.42 -5.87 26.94
N LEU A 156 -4.18 -6.96 27.02
CA LEU A 156 -3.80 -8.20 26.35
C LEU A 156 -3.87 -8.07 24.84
N ILE A 157 -4.93 -7.47 24.31
CA ILE A 157 -5.14 -7.29 22.86
C ILE A 157 -4.16 -6.24 22.35
N ASN A 158 -4.14 -5.04 22.95
CA ASN A 158 -3.23 -3.96 22.58
C ASN A 158 -1.76 -4.39 22.67
N GLY A 159 -1.38 -5.14 23.71
CA GLY A 159 -0.04 -5.66 23.86
C GLY A 159 0.34 -6.71 22.81
N ARG A 160 -0.62 -7.49 22.29
CA ARG A 160 -0.37 -8.43 21.18
C ARG A 160 -0.11 -7.67 19.88
N VAL A 161 -0.95 -6.70 19.54
CA VAL A 161 -0.82 -5.87 18.34
C VAL A 161 0.53 -5.13 18.38
N ARG A 162 0.84 -4.48 19.49
CA ARG A 162 2.11 -3.76 19.68
C ARG A 162 3.33 -4.66 19.48
N ARG A 163 3.34 -5.87 20.01
CA ARG A 163 4.46 -6.82 19.80
C ARG A 163 4.60 -7.23 18.35
N ALA A 164 3.49 -7.54 17.68
CA ALA A 164 3.48 -7.89 16.27
C ALA A 164 4.01 -6.73 15.41
N PHE A 165 3.48 -5.53 15.61
CA PHE A 165 3.94 -4.31 14.95
C PHE A 165 5.45 -4.09 15.11
N ARG A 166 5.93 -4.08 16.34
CA ARG A 166 7.36 -3.86 16.62
C ARG A 166 8.27 -4.93 16.02
N HIS A 167 7.78 -6.17 15.94
CA HIS A 167 8.51 -7.24 15.27
C HIS A 167 8.69 -6.95 13.78
N GLU A 168 7.64 -6.48 13.11
CA GLU A 168 7.69 -6.17 11.69
C GLU A 168 8.59 -4.95 11.40
N ILE A 169 8.45 -3.86 12.16
CA ILE A 169 9.27 -2.65 11.96
C ILE A 169 10.77 -2.93 12.14
N LYS A 170 11.15 -3.82 13.07
CA LYS A 170 12.55 -4.21 13.25
C LYS A 170 13.20 -4.83 12.01
N LYS A 171 12.43 -5.42 11.10
CA LYS A 171 12.95 -5.94 9.82
C LYS A 171 13.46 -4.84 8.89
N LEU A 172 13.07 -3.58 9.15
CA LEU A 172 13.46 -2.40 8.39
C LEU A 172 14.66 -1.65 8.99
N SER A 173 15.14 -2.01 10.18
CA SER A 173 16.14 -1.24 10.92
C SER A 173 17.47 -1.01 10.18
N GLU A 174 17.83 -1.94 9.28
CA GLU A 174 19.06 -1.86 8.46
C GLU A 174 18.77 -1.59 6.97
N LYS A 175 17.50 -1.33 6.65
CA LYS A 175 17.10 -1.05 5.26
C LYS A 175 17.18 0.46 4.99
N PRO A 176 17.81 0.90 3.90
CA PRO A 176 17.67 2.29 3.46
C PRO A 176 16.21 2.53 3.06
N ILE A 177 15.63 3.65 3.50
CA ILE A 177 14.28 4.06 3.11
C ILE A 177 14.35 5.53 2.72
N ASN A 178 14.27 5.84 1.41
CA ASN A 178 14.24 7.24 0.99
C ASN A 178 12.87 7.86 1.31
N VAL A 179 11.79 7.13 1.07
CA VAL A 179 10.44 7.63 1.34
C VAL A 179 9.59 6.56 2.01
N ALA A 180 8.89 6.95 3.07
CA ALA A 180 7.91 6.10 3.73
C ALA A 180 6.53 6.77 3.76
N PHE A 181 5.48 5.96 3.61
CA PHE A 181 4.08 6.31 3.82
C PHE A 181 3.59 5.49 5.00
N PHE A 182 3.21 6.17 6.09
CA PHE A 182 2.96 5.50 7.36
C PHE A 182 1.67 5.99 8.04
N PRO A 183 0.83 5.09 8.58
CA PRO A 183 -0.45 5.45 9.19
C PRO A 183 -0.31 6.38 10.40
N MET A 184 -1.15 7.42 10.43
CA MET A 184 -1.33 8.32 11.55
C MET A 184 -2.82 8.61 11.71
N ASP A 185 -3.60 7.57 12.11
CA ASP A 185 -5.06 7.62 12.13
C ASP A 185 -5.59 8.42 13.33
N PRO A 186 -6.31 9.55 13.09
CA PRO A 186 -6.92 10.33 14.18
C PRO A 186 -7.95 9.59 15.01
N LYS A 187 -8.54 8.49 14.50
CA LYS A 187 -9.47 7.63 15.25
C LYS A 187 -8.81 6.99 16.48
N LEU A 188 -7.49 6.85 16.49
CA LEU A 188 -6.74 6.35 17.64
C LEU A 188 -6.58 7.38 18.77
N MET A 189 -7.09 8.60 18.58
CA MET A 189 -7.07 9.67 19.58
C MET A 189 -5.65 9.91 20.13
N GLU A 190 -5.44 9.76 21.45
CA GLU A 190 -4.13 9.95 22.09
C GLU A 190 -3.06 8.93 21.65
N TYR A 191 -3.46 7.81 21.04
CA TYR A 191 -2.55 6.76 20.58
C TYR A 191 -2.11 6.94 19.12
N GLN A 192 -2.62 7.94 18.39
CA GLN A 192 -2.39 8.13 16.96
C GLN A 192 -0.90 8.19 16.56
N PHE A 193 -0.04 8.69 17.45
CA PHE A 193 1.39 8.85 17.18
C PHE A 193 2.24 7.64 17.59
N LYS A 194 1.71 6.66 18.33
CA LYS A 194 2.52 5.57 18.91
C LYS A 194 3.25 4.75 17.86
N GLY A 195 2.56 4.32 16.82
CA GLY A 195 3.17 3.56 15.73
C GLY A 195 4.12 4.41 14.92
N PHE A 196 3.72 5.64 14.60
CA PHE A 196 4.50 6.60 13.84
C PHE A 196 5.83 6.95 14.54
N ASP A 197 5.78 7.29 15.83
CA ASP A 197 6.98 7.59 16.63
C ASP A 197 7.91 6.37 16.72
N PHE A 198 7.35 5.17 16.94
CA PHE A 198 8.17 3.96 16.98
C PHE A 198 8.84 3.70 15.62
N PHE A 199 8.14 3.90 14.50
CA PHE A 199 8.71 3.77 13.17
C PHE A 199 9.89 4.74 12.98
N LEU A 200 9.70 6.02 13.27
CA LEU A 200 10.76 7.04 13.18
C LEU A 200 12.00 6.73 14.02
N GLN A 201 11.79 6.18 15.21
CA GLN A 201 12.90 5.86 16.15
C GLN A 201 13.68 4.60 15.75
N ASN A 202 13.10 3.71 14.93
CA ASN A 202 13.66 2.39 14.64
C ASN A 202 14.01 2.17 13.17
N THR A 203 13.87 3.21 12.32
CA THR A 203 14.24 3.16 10.90
C THR A 203 15.07 4.39 10.53
N SER A 204 15.73 4.32 9.36
CA SER A 204 16.51 5.42 8.79
C SER A 204 15.77 6.08 7.62
N ALA A 205 14.44 6.20 7.69
CA ALA A 205 13.66 6.84 6.64
C ALA A 205 14.01 8.33 6.50
N GLU A 206 14.35 8.77 5.29
CA GLU A 206 14.74 10.16 5.03
C GLU A 206 13.52 11.08 5.01
N PHE A 207 12.44 10.64 4.37
CA PHE A 207 11.16 11.36 4.32
C PHE A 207 10.02 10.43 4.72
N VAL A 208 9.14 10.91 5.60
CA VAL A 208 7.96 10.16 6.04
C VAL A 208 6.72 11.01 5.85
N PHE A 209 5.78 10.49 5.08
CA PHE A 209 4.48 11.10 4.83
C PHE A 209 3.41 10.38 5.65
N PRO A 210 2.63 11.11 6.47
CA PRO A 210 1.50 10.52 7.17
C PRO A 210 0.40 10.14 6.18
N MET A 211 -0.29 9.04 6.46
CA MET A 211 -1.43 8.55 5.70
C MET A 211 -2.52 8.03 6.62
N HIS A 212 -3.62 7.55 6.06
CA HIS A 212 -4.75 7.00 6.81
C HIS A 212 -5.42 8.05 7.72
N MET A 213 -5.53 9.28 7.19
CA MET A 213 -6.11 10.43 7.89
C MET A 213 -7.49 10.75 7.34
#